data_702d4a90eb385f199e62361237efafa2
#
_entry.id   702d4a90eb385f199e62361237efafa2
#
_cell.length_a   1.000
_cell.length_b   1.000
_cell.length_c   1.000
_cell.angle_alpha   90.00
_cell.angle_beta   90.00
_cell.angle_gamma   90.00
#
_symmetry.space_group_name_H-M   'P 1'
#
loop_
_entity.id
_entity.type
_entity.pdbx_description
1 polymer ?
#
loop_
_entity_poly.entity_id
_entity_poly.type
_entity_poly.pdbx_seq_one_letter_code
_entity_poly.pdbx_strand_id
1 'polypeptide(L)'
;MKAMDVLSIGKLSQQSGVNIETIRYYEKIGVMPAPGRSAGRFRIYGPDHIKRLGFVRRSRQLGFSLDEIRNLLRLVDGHGHTCAEVHALMLSHLAEIRRKIRDLRRLQRAMAEMAARCSGESVPECPIVDALFDAPAAGRHRYPAGTM
;
A
#
# COMPACT_ATOMS: atom_id res chain seq x y z
N MET A 1 28.68 13.43 17.36
CA MET A 1 27.24 13.16 17.61
C MET A 1 26.45 13.96 16.59
N LYS A 2 25.88 13.30 15.57
CA LYS A 2 24.98 13.99 14.63
C LYS A 2 23.73 14.37 15.39
N ALA A 3 23.42 15.67 15.44
CA ALA A 3 22.13 16.15 15.90
C ALA A 3 21.05 15.37 15.12
N MET A 4 20.21 14.63 15.83
CA MET A 4 19.08 13.96 15.23
C MET A 4 18.18 15.08 14.69
N ASP A 5 18.08 15.18 13.36
CA ASP A 5 17.21 16.15 12.71
C ASP A 5 15.76 15.87 13.14
N VAL A 6 15.33 16.63 14.12
CA VAL A 6 13.99 16.59 14.67
C VAL A 6 13.06 17.33 13.71
N LEU A 7 12.13 16.61 13.13
CA LEU A 7 11.19 17.16 12.16
C LEU A 7 9.83 17.43 12.81
N SER A 8 9.21 18.54 12.43
CA SER A 8 7.77 18.74 12.67
C SER A 8 6.94 17.93 11.69
N ILE A 9 5.65 17.72 11.99
CA ILE A 9 4.73 17.00 11.09
C ILE A 9 4.63 17.66 9.71
N GLY A 10 4.71 19.00 9.65
CA GLY A 10 4.71 19.74 8.39
C GLY A 10 5.93 19.44 7.53
N LYS A 11 7.13 19.42 8.13
CA LYS A 11 8.36 19.03 7.43
C LYS A 11 8.34 17.55 7.01
N LEU A 12 7.84 16.69 7.87
CA LEU A 12 7.67 15.27 7.54
C LEU A 12 6.73 15.09 6.34
N SER A 13 5.60 15.77 6.32
CA SER A 13 4.65 15.77 5.20
C SER A 13 5.31 16.23 3.90
N GLN A 14 6.04 17.34 3.95
CA GLN A 14 6.73 17.88 2.78
C GLN A 14 7.79 16.93 2.23
N GLN A 15 8.59 16.30 3.09
CA GLN A 15 9.67 15.40 2.67
C GLN A 15 9.18 14.03 2.22
N SER A 16 8.11 13.51 2.84
CA SER A 16 7.55 12.20 2.48
C SER A 16 6.56 12.25 1.32
N GLY A 17 6.01 13.42 1.00
CA GLY A 17 4.93 13.59 0.04
C GLY A 17 3.60 12.99 0.50
N VAL A 18 3.43 12.78 1.82
CA VAL A 18 2.20 12.30 2.44
C VAL A 18 1.57 13.43 3.23
N ASN A 19 0.27 13.69 3.05
CA ASN A 19 -0.37 14.79 3.75
C ASN A 19 -0.48 14.56 5.27
N ILE A 20 -0.59 15.64 6.03
CA ILE A 20 -0.59 15.61 7.51
C ILE A 20 -1.71 14.75 8.08
N GLU A 21 -2.90 14.80 7.49
CA GLU A 21 -4.05 14.02 7.95
C GLU A 21 -3.83 12.53 7.75
N THR A 22 -3.24 12.13 6.61
CA THR A 22 -2.87 10.74 6.34
C THR A 22 -1.80 10.27 7.31
N ILE A 23 -0.81 11.09 7.65
CA ILE A 23 0.21 10.75 8.65
C ILE A 23 -0.46 10.48 10.01
N ARG A 24 -1.35 11.37 10.46
CA ARG A 24 -2.12 11.20 11.71
C ARG A 24 -3.00 9.95 11.69
N TYR A 25 -3.61 9.67 10.55
CA TYR A 25 -4.40 8.46 10.37
C TYR A 25 -3.51 7.19 10.49
N TYR A 26 -2.34 7.19 9.88
CA TYR A 26 -1.39 6.08 9.98
C TYR A 26 -0.87 5.88 11.41
N GLU A 27 -0.68 6.95 12.19
CA GLU A 27 -0.40 6.86 13.62
C GLU A 27 -1.55 6.19 14.37
N LYS A 28 -2.78 6.64 14.11
CA LYS A 28 -3.99 6.11 14.77
C LYS A 28 -4.20 4.62 14.52
N ILE A 29 -3.95 4.13 13.30
CA ILE A 29 -4.13 2.73 12.93
C ILE A 29 -2.89 1.86 13.15
N GLY A 30 -1.81 2.42 13.71
CA GLY A 30 -0.59 1.67 14.04
C GLY A 30 0.31 1.31 12.84
N VAL A 31 0.11 1.93 11.68
CA VAL A 31 1.02 1.83 10.52
C VAL A 31 2.28 2.66 10.77
N MET A 32 2.12 3.82 11.40
CA MET A 32 3.23 4.64 11.89
C MET A 32 3.35 4.52 13.41
N PRO A 33 4.57 4.45 13.96
CA PRO A 33 4.77 4.49 15.40
C PRO A 33 4.33 5.85 15.95
N ALA A 34 3.92 5.86 17.21
CA ALA A 34 3.62 7.10 17.89
C ALA A 34 4.86 8.00 17.93
N PRO A 35 4.76 9.27 17.51
CA PRO A 35 5.90 10.16 17.52
C PRO A 35 6.34 10.51 18.95
N GLY A 36 7.63 10.76 19.12
CA GLY A 36 8.13 11.39 20.33
C GLY A 36 7.51 12.77 20.55
N ARG A 37 7.69 13.31 21.75
CA ARG A 37 7.26 14.68 22.06
C ARG A 37 8.44 15.50 22.55
N SER A 38 8.52 16.75 22.08
CA SER A 38 9.47 17.73 22.60
C SER A 38 9.10 18.18 24.02
N ALA A 39 9.98 18.92 24.68
CA ALA A 39 9.71 19.58 25.97
C ALA A 39 8.44 20.47 25.91
N GLY A 40 8.14 21.07 24.76
CA GLY A 40 6.92 21.83 24.50
C GLY A 40 5.70 20.98 24.06
N ARG A 41 5.75 19.65 24.24
CA ARG A 41 4.68 18.69 23.86
C ARG A 41 4.35 18.58 22.37
N PHE A 42 5.16 19.18 21.49
CA PHE A 42 5.00 19.05 20.04
C PHE A 42 5.47 17.67 19.55
N ARG A 43 4.77 17.12 18.56
CA ARG A 43 5.17 15.86 17.90
C ARG A 43 6.51 16.06 17.20
N ILE A 44 7.43 15.14 17.43
CA ILE A 44 8.75 15.12 16.81
C ILE A 44 8.96 13.81 16.05
N TYR A 45 9.50 13.94 14.85
CA TYR A 45 9.76 12.83 13.94
C TYR A 45 11.26 12.80 13.57
N GLY A 46 11.75 11.62 13.24
CA GLY A 46 13.11 11.41 12.79
C GLY A 46 13.18 10.81 11.38
N PRO A 47 14.41 10.56 10.89
CA PRO A 47 14.63 9.97 9.56
C PRO A 47 13.91 8.64 9.32
N ASP A 48 13.74 7.84 10.36
CA ASP A 48 13.06 6.55 10.24
C ASP A 48 11.56 6.71 9.93
N HIS A 49 10.94 7.78 10.38
CA HIS A 49 9.55 8.10 10.01
C HIS A 49 9.45 8.42 8.51
N ILE A 50 10.44 9.12 7.93
CA ILE A 50 10.48 9.40 6.49
C ILE A 50 10.61 8.11 5.70
N LYS A 51 11.56 7.24 6.08
CA LYS A 51 11.77 5.95 5.43
C LYS A 51 10.52 5.08 5.50
N ARG A 52 9.88 5.02 6.66
CA ARG A 52 8.65 4.25 6.88
C ARG A 52 7.50 4.78 6.02
N LEU A 53 7.27 6.09 5.96
CA LEU A 53 6.26 6.70 5.09
C LEU A 53 6.57 6.46 3.60
N GLY A 54 7.83 6.52 3.20
CA GLY A 54 8.27 6.18 1.85
C GLY A 54 7.92 4.75 1.48
N PHE A 55 8.18 3.80 2.38
CA PHE A 55 7.80 2.40 2.21
C PHE A 55 6.28 2.23 2.10
N VAL A 56 5.50 2.82 3.02
CA VAL A 56 4.03 2.75 3.01
C VAL A 56 3.48 3.31 1.71
N ARG A 57 3.92 4.50 1.30
CA ARG A 57 3.49 5.13 0.04
C ARG A 57 3.79 4.25 -1.17
N ARG A 58 5.01 3.72 -1.26
CA ARG A 58 5.41 2.84 -2.37
C ARG A 58 4.58 1.57 -2.41
N SER A 59 4.36 0.94 -1.26
CA SER A 59 3.53 -0.26 -1.18
C SER A 59 2.08 0.00 -1.59
N ARG A 60 1.51 1.14 -1.19
CA ARG A 60 0.18 1.56 -1.63
C ARG A 60 0.09 1.77 -3.14
N GLN A 61 1.10 2.39 -3.75
CA GLN A 61 1.20 2.55 -5.20
C GLN A 61 1.26 1.21 -5.94
N LEU A 62 1.86 0.20 -5.32
CA LEU A 62 1.92 -1.17 -5.84
C LEU A 62 0.64 -1.97 -5.56
N GLY A 63 -0.39 -1.37 -4.95
CA GLY A 63 -1.69 -1.99 -4.72
C GLY A 63 -1.78 -2.83 -3.45
N PHE A 64 -0.84 -2.70 -2.50
CA PHE A 64 -0.97 -3.33 -1.19
C PHE A 64 -2.02 -2.63 -0.33
N SER A 65 -2.84 -3.40 0.36
CA SER A 65 -3.75 -2.90 1.38
C SER A 65 -2.98 -2.43 2.62
N LEU A 66 -3.62 -1.61 3.46
CA LEU A 66 -3.00 -1.17 4.72
C LEU A 66 -2.75 -2.32 5.69
N ASP A 67 -3.58 -3.36 5.67
CA ASP A 67 -3.39 -4.55 6.51
C ASP A 67 -2.19 -5.38 6.06
N GLU A 68 -2.02 -5.57 4.75
CA GLU A 68 -0.82 -6.20 4.18
C GLU A 68 0.45 -5.42 4.55
N ILE A 69 0.41 -4.09 4.42
CA ILE A 69 1.53 -3.20 4.79
C ILE A 69 1.83 -3.29 6.29
N ARG A 70 0.80 -3.29 7.14
CA ARG A 70 0.97 -3.42 8.59
C ARG A 70 1.63 -4.75 8.95
N ASN A 71 1.24 -5.84 8.31
CA ASN A 71 1.86 -7.15 8.51
C ASN A 71 3.34 -7.15 8.10
N LEU A 72 3.68 -6.54 6.95
CA LEU A 72 5.07 -6.38 6.52
C LEU A 72 5.89 -5.53 7.51
N LEU A 73 5.32 -4.44 8.03
CA LEU A 73 6.00 -3.58 8.99
C LEU A 73 6.26 -4.25 10.34
N ARG A 74 5.38 -5.14 10.79
CA ARG A 74 5.62 -5.96 12.01
C ARG A 74 6.89 -6.80 11.90
N LEU A 75 7.24 -7.27 10.72
CA LEU A 75 8.48 -8.00 10.47
C LEU A 75 9.72 -7.11 10.64
N VAL A 76 9.62 -5.87 10.16
CA VAL A 76 10.70 -4.88 10.26
C VAL A 76 10.87 -4.41 11.71
N ASP A 77 9.77 -4.26 12.44
CA ASP A 77 9.77 -3.79 13.83
C ASP A 77 10.35 -4.85 14.81
N GLY A 78 10.53 -6.10 14.36
CA GLY A 78 11.32 -7.12 15.06
C GLY A 78 10.77 -7.59 16.41
N HIS A 79 9.53 -7.26 16.76
CA HIS A 79 8.98 -7.56 18.07
C HIS A 79 8.36 -8.96 18.13
N GLY A 80 9.13 -9.91 18.69
CA GLY A 80 8.58 -11.18 19.19
C GLY A 80 8.39 -12.29 18.14
N HIS A 81 8.93 -12.17 16.93
CA HIS A 81 8.84 -13.21 15.92
C HIS A 81 10.11 -14.06 15.84
N THR A 82 9.94 -15.36 15.72
CA THR A 82 11.05 -16.27 15.39
C THR A 82 11.44 -16.12 13.92
N CYS A 83 12.67 -16.47 13.59
CA CYS A 83 13.14 -16.47 12.20
C CYS A 83 12.26 -17.34 11.27
N ALA A 84 11.73 -18.44 11.80
CA ALA A 84 10.81 -19.33 11.07
C ALA A 84 9.47 -18.65 10.74
N GLU A 85 8.90 -17.90 11.68
CA GLU A 85 7.65 -17.15 11.48
C GLU A 85 7.84 -16.03 10.46
N VAL A 86 8.95 -15.30 10.55
CA VAL A 86 9.32 -14.27 9.56
C VAL A 86 9.46 -14.88 8.17
N HIS A 87 10.14 -16.01 8.04
CA HIS A 87 10.32 -16.72 6.78
C HIS A 87 8.98 -17.18 6.20
N ALA A 88 8.11 -17.81 7.00
CA ALA A 88 6.78 -18.27 6.56
C ALA A 88 5.92 -17.10 6.06
N LEU A 89 5.93 -15.97 6.76
CA LEU A 89 5.18 -14.78 6.38
C LEU A 89 5.74 -14.15 5.09
N MET A 90 7.06 -14.14 4.90
CA MET A 90 7.68 -13.68 3.65
C MET A 90 7.29 -14.57 2.47
N LEU A 91 7.23 -15.88 2.63
CA LEU A 91 6.79 -16.80 1.59
C LEU A 91 5.33 -16.58 1.21
N SER A 92 4.45 -16.33 2.19
CA SER A 92 3.05 -15.98 1.96
C SER A 92 2.92 -14.71 1.12
N HIS A 93 3.60 -13.63 1.51
CA HIS A 93 3.58 -12.38 0.75
C HIS A 93 4.16 -12.54 -0.66
N LEU A 94 5.22 -13.33 -0.81
CA LEU A 94 5.80 -13.62 -2.11
C LEU A 94 4.80 -14.35 -3.04
N ALA A 95 4.03 -15.28 -2.50
CA ALA A 95 2.97 -15.97 -3.24
C ALA A 95 1.87 -15.00 -3.72
N GLU A 96 1.45 -14.06 -2.87
CA GLU A 96 0.47 -13.02 -3.22
C GLU A 96 1.00 -12.06 -4.30
N ILE A 97 2.25 -11.61 -4.18
CA ILE A 97 2.90 -10.77 -5.20
C ILE A 97 2.94 -11.50 -6.54
N ARG A 98 3.33 -12.78 -6.56
CA ARG A 98 3.37 -13.58 -7.78
C ARG A 98 1.99 -13.73 -8.41
N ARG A 99 0.94 -13.87 -7.61
CA ARG A 99 -0.44 -13.90 -8.09
C ARG A 99 -0.80 -12.56 -8.75
N LYS A 100 -0.59 -11.44 -8.07
CA LYS A 100 -0.84 -10.09 -8.62
C LYS A 100 -0.09 -9.86 -9.95
N ILE A 101 1.17 -10.30 -10.04
CA ILE A 101 1.95 -10.19 -11.28
C ILE A 101 1.32 -11.00 -12.42
N ARG A 102 0.85 -12.21 -12.15
CA ARG A 102 0.17 -13.04 -13.16
C ARG A 102 -1.12 -12.37 -13.65
N ASP A 103 -1.92 -11.84 -12.74
CA ASP A 103 -3.19 -11.18 -13.06
C ASP A 103 -2.96 -9.90 -13.87
N LEU A 104 -1.98 -9.08 -13.49
CA LEU A 104 -1.57 -7.89 -14.25
C LEU A 104 -1.06 -8.25 -15.65
N ARG A 105 -0.30 -9.33 -15.81
CA ARG A 105 0.16 -9.79 -17.12
C ARG A 105 -0.99 -10.29 -18.00
N ARG A 106 -2.03 -10.90 -17.42
CA ARG A 106 -3.24 -11.28 -18.16
C ARG A 106 -3.98 -10.06 -18.64
N LEU A 107 -4.18 -9.08 -17.76
CA LEU A 107 -4.83 -7.81 -18.12
C LEU A 107 -4.05 -7.07 -19.21
N GLN A 108 -2.73 -6.97 -19.07
CA GLN A 108 -1.85 -6.36 -20.06
C GLN A 108 -2.02 -7.00 -21.45
N ARG A 109 -2.04 -8.33 -21.54
CA ARG A 109 -2.23 -9.06 -22.79
C ARG A 109 -3.60 -8.77 -23.40
N ALA A 110 -4.66 -8.85 -22.59
CA ALA A 110 -6.02 -8.56 -23.03
C ALA A 110 -6.13 -7.13 -23.60
N MET A 111 -5.57 -6.15 -22.89
CA MET A 111 -5.56 -4.75 -23.34
C MET A 111 -4.75 -4.57 -24.64
N ALA A 112 -3.60 -5.23 -24.77
CA ALA A 112 -2.78 -5.17 -25.97
C ALA A 112 -3.49 -5.78 -27.19
N GLU A 113 -4.16 -6.93 -27.00
CA GLU A 113 -4.96 -7.55 -28.07
C GLU A 113 -6.13 -6.68 -28.50
N MET A 114 -6.82 -6.04 -27.55
CA MET A 114 -7.92 -5.12 -27.85
C MET A 114 -7.41 -3.85 -28.56
N ALA A 115 -6.30 -3.28 -28.10
CA ALA A 115 -5.68 -2.13 -28.75
C ALA A 115 -5.25 -2.44 -30.19
N ALA A 116 -4.73 -3.65 -30.46
CA ALA A 116 -4.34 -4.08 -31.79
C ALA A 116 -5.54 -4.26 -32.75
N ARG A 117 -6.73 -4.54 -32.21
CA ARG A 117 -7.97 -4.68 -32.99
C ARG A 117 -8.72 -3.36 -33.21
N CYS A 118 -8.34 -2.31 -32.48
CA CYS A 118 -9.01 -1.02 -32.55
C CYS A 118 -8.57 -0.28 -33.85
N SER A 119 -9.46 -0.17 -34.83
CA SER A 119 -9.19 0.48 -36.11
C SER A 119 -9.40 1.99 -36.11
N GLY A 120 -9.70 2.60 -34.95
CA GLY A 120 -9.84 4.07 -34.83
C GLY A 120 -11.15 4.65 -35.36
N GLU A 121 -12.10 3.80 -35.72
CA GLU A 121 -13.44 4.25 -36.15
C GLU A 121 -14.40 4.34 -34.97
N SER A 122 -15.35 5.27 -35.07
CA SER A 122 -16.26 5.74 -34.03
C SER A 122 -16.90 4.64 -33.16
N VAL A 123 -16.89 4.88 -31.87
CA VAL A 123 -17.35 4.00 -30.79
C VAL A 123 -18.85 4.07 -30.58
N PRO A 124 -19.66 3.06 -30.92
CA PRO A 124 -20.81 2.72 -30.12
C PRO A 124 -20.60 1.43 -29.27
N GLU A 125 -19.71 0.54 -29.67
CA GLU A 125 -19.44 -0.70 -28.96
C GLU A 125 -17.93 -0.84 -28.80
N CYS A 126 -17.40 -0.49 -27.60
CA CYS A 126 -15.99 -0.64 -27.32
C CYS A 126 -15.73 -2.01 -26.69
N PRO A 127 -15.12 -2.98 -27.40
CA PRO A 127 -14.82 -4.29 -26.88
C PRO A 127 -13.96 -4.26 -25.59
N ILE A 128 -13.26 -3.15 -25.37
CA ILE A 128 -12.46 -2.89 -24.16
C ILE A 128 -13.39 -2.69 -22.96
N VAL A 129 -14.45 -1.90 -23.13
CA VAL A 129 -15.42 -1.65 -22.06
C VAL A 129 -16.15 -2.94 -21.72
N ASP A 130 -16.62 -3.67 -22.71
CA ASP A 130 -17.35 -4.93 -22.50
C ASP A 130 -16.47 -5.99 -21.83
N ALA A 131 -15.23 -6.16 -22.27
CA ALA A 131 -14.30 -7.10 -21.65
C ALA A 131 -13.90 -6.72 -20.21
N LEU A 132 -13.90 -5.43 -19.84
CA LEU A 132 -13.65 -4.98 -18.47
C LEU A 132 -14.88 -5.19 -17.56
N PHE A 133 -16.09 -5.13 -18.12
CA PHE A 133 -17.33 -5.40 -17.38
C PHE A 133 -17.64 -6.90 -17.30
N ASP A 134 -17.28 -7.68 -18.30
CA ASP A 134 -17.50 -9.14 -18.35
C ASP A 134 -16.40 -9.97 -17.64
N ALA A 135 -15.29 -9.32 -17.25
CA ALA A 135 -14.28 -9.99 -16.45
C ALA A 135 -14.92 -10.52 -15.14
N PRO A 136 -14.91 -11.83 -14.86
CA PRO A 136 -15.45 -12.35 -13.62
C PRO A 136 -14.76 -11.64 -12.47
N ALA A 137 -15.53 -10.95 -11.63
CA ALA A 137 -15.04 -10.24 -10.45
C ALA A 137 -14.23 -11.21 -9.61
N ALA A 138 -12.91 -11.12 -9.66
CA ALA A 138 -12.02 -11.89 -8.83
C ALA A 138 -12.34 -11.54 -7.37
N GLY A 139 -13.08 -12.47 -6.72
CA GLY A 139 -13.30 -12.47 -5.29
C GLY A 139 -14.13 -11.30 -4.78
N ARG A 140 -15.45 -11.44 -4.80
CA ARG A 140 -16.28 -10.64 -3.90
C ARG A 140 -15.89 -10.98 -2.47
N HIS A 141 -15.16 -10.10 -1.83
CA HIS A 141 -15.15 -10.05 -0.38
C HIS A 141 -16.61 -9.80 0.03
N ARG A 142 -17.29 -10.86 0.47
CA ARG A 142 -18.56 -10.72 1.17
C ARG A 142 -18.27 -9.97 2.46
N TYR A 143 -18.67 -8.72 2.50
CA TYR A 143 -18.93 -8.05 3.78
C TYR A 143 -20.08 -8.82 4.45
N PRO A 144 -19.91 -9.31 5.68
CA PRO A 144 -21.06 -9.82 6.42
C PRO A 144 -22.00 -8.65 6.67
N ALA A 145 -23.23 -8.76 6.17
CA ALA A 145 -24.30 -7.85 6.50
C ALA A 145 -24.49 -7.85 8.03
N GLY A 146 -24.29 -6.70 8.65
CA GLY A 146 -24.60 -6.48 10.05
C GLY A 146 -26.09 -6.72 10.25
N THR A 147 -26.41 -7.68 11.10
CA THR A 147 -27.73 -7.89 11.64
C THR A 147 -28.06 -6.76 12.61
N MET A 148 -29.22 -6.15 12.42
CA MET A 148 -29.81 -5.21 13.37
C MET A 148 -29.92 -5.82 14.76
#